data_3525bf334939d051d54bc829cdbe8e93
#
_entry.id   3525bf334939d051d54bc829cdbe8e93
#
_cell.length_a   1.000
_cell.length_b   1.000
_cell.length_c   1.000
_cell.angle_alpha   90.00
_cell.angle_beta   90.00
_cell.angle_gamma   90.00
#
_symmetry.space_group_name_H-M   'P 1'
#
loop_
_entity.id
_entity.type
_entity.pdbx_description
1 polymer ?
#
loop_
_entity_poly.entity_id
_entity_poly.type
_entity_poly.pdbx_seq_one_letter_code
_entity_poly.pdbx_strand_id
1 'polypeptide(L)'
;MAFTREDISKLHYTTGEVAELFQVSVKTIQKWDNKGILKFERSPTNRRVLPKESLIDYLKSKNLFYEDPLGEKRDVIYARVSTLGQQKQGDLDSQVDYILSRCSDLKNILVMKELGSGLNSKRKKILQLLNLVMEGKVNRIFVTYKERLTRFGFEYIESVCRHHGVEIVVMHDTIQKTVSEELAEDIMMLLASFSGKMYGLRSHKNKKGLENE
;
A
#
# COMPACT_ATOMS: atom_id res chain seq x y z
N MET A 1 16.98 22.91 -1.66
CA MET A 1 16.44 21.73 -0.94
C MET A 1 14.94 21.90 -0.97
N ALA A 2 14.19 20.98 -1.54
CA ALA A 2 12.73 21.06 -1.60
C ALA A 2 12.17 19.99 -0.66
N PHE A 3 11.12 20.34 0.11
CA PHE A 3 10.46 19.46 1.06
C PHE A 3 9.19 18.89 0.44
N THR A 4 8.91 17.62 0.72
CA THR A 4 7.70 16.92 0.28
C THR A 4 6.71 16.74 1.45
N ARG A 5 5.50 16.25 1.18
CA ARG A 5 4.54 15.90 2.24
C ARG A 5 5.04 14.75 3.14
N GLU A 6 5.90 13.88 2.62
CA GLU A 6 6.51 12.77 3.37
C GLU A 6 7.53 13.27 4.40
N ASP A 7 8.28 14.33 4.05
CA ASP A 7 9.21 14.98 4.97
C ASP A 7 8.50 15.67 6.14
N ILE A 8 7.20 16.02 5.94
CA ILE A 8 6.36 16.72 6.92
C ILE A 8 5.23 15.79 7.37
N SER A 9 5.57 14.79 8.18
CA SER A 9 4.63 13.74 8.61
C SER A 9 3.86 14.06 9.90
N LYS A 10 4.37 14.94 10.78
CA LYS A 10 3.78 15.26 12.08
C LYS A 10 2.69 16.31 11.96
N LEU A 11 1.66 16.24 12.81
CA LEU A 11 0.60 17.27 12.88
C LEU A 11 1.10 18.60 13.47
N HIS A 12 2.08 18.54 14.37
CA HIS A 12 2.68 19.71 15.02
C HIS A 12 4.19 19.52 15.16
N TYR A 13 4.91 20.62 15.07
CA TYR A 13 6.36 20.68 15.15
C TYR A 13 6.82 21.62 16.26
N THR A 14 7.81 21.19 17.03
CA THR A 14 8.51 22.03 18.01
C THR A 14 9.52 22.95 17.33
N THR A 15 9.98 24.00 18.03
CA THR A 15 11.06 24.88 17.50
C THR A 15 12.36 24.11 17.22
N GLY A 16 12.64 23.02 17.96
CA GLY A 16 13.81 22.17 17.74
C GLY A 16 13.71 21.40 16.44
N GLU A 17 12.58 20.74 16.21
CA GLU A 17 12.31 19.96 14.98
C GLU A 17 12.32 20.84 13.73
N VAL A 18 11.75 22.04 13.83
CA VAL A 18 11.81 23.01 12.72
C VAL A 18 13.24 23.51 12.49
N ALA A 19 14.03 23.68 13.53
CA ALA A 19 15.44 24.06 13.42
C ALA A 19 16.28 22.98 12.73
N GLU A 20 16.03 21.70 13.04
CA GLU A 20 16.65 20.56 12.36
C GLU A 20 16.25 20.49 10.89
N LEU A 21 14.94 20.63 10.59
CA LEU A 21 14.42 20.61 9.23
C LEU A 21 15.10 21.66 8.33
N PHE A 22 15.28 22.87 8.85
CA PHE A 22 15.90 23.97 8.10
C PHE A 22 17.43 24.05 8.29
N GLN A 23 18.04 23.16 9.07
CA GLN A 23 19.46 23.15 9.40
C GLN A 23 19.95 24.51 9.97
N VAL A 24 19.15 25.10 10.86
CA VAL A 24 19.45 26.37 11.54
C VAL A 24 19.38 26.22 13.06
N SER A 25 19.84 27.25 13.80
CA SER A 25 19.75 27.23 15.26
C SER A 25 18.29 27.45 15.74
N VAL A 26 17.93 26.88 16.89
CA VAL A 26 16.65 27.15 17.56
C VAL A 26 16.42 28.64 17.80
N LYS A 27 17.49 29.40 18.10
CA LYS A 27 17.44 30.86 18.23
C LYS A 27 17.01 31.57 16.95
N THR A 28 17.38 31.01 15.80
CA THR A 28 16.98 31.54 14.49
C THR A 28 15.46 31.34 14.30
N ILE A 29 14.95 30.17 14.62
CA ILE A 29 13.50 29.87 14.55
C ILE A 29 12.68 30.77 15.48
N GLN A 30 13.18 30.99 16.72
CA GLN A 30 12.54 31.91 17.66
C GLN A 30 12.53 33.38 17.16
N LYS A 31 13.58 33.81 16.46
CA LYS A 31 13.61 35.12 15.80
C LYS A 31 12.61 35.21 14.66
N TRP A 32 12.40 34.10 13.90
CA TRP A 32 11.42 34.05 12.83
C TRP A 32 9.99 34.13 13.38
N ASP A 33 9.70 33.44 14.50
CA ASP A 33 8.42 33.55 15.21
C ASP A 33 8.16 35.00 15.65
N ASN A 34 9.12 35.60 16.35
CA ASN A 34 9.00 36.98 16.87
C ASN A 34 8.84 38.04 15.75
N LYS A 35 9.38 37.77 14.56
CA LYS A 35 9.26 38.64 13.38
C LYS A 35 8.02 38.33 12.54
N GLY A 36 7.22 37.34 12.91
CA GLY A 36 6.06 36.90 12.15
C GLY A 36 6.39 36.22 10.81
N ILE A 37 7.65 35.84 10.57
CA ILE A 37 8.09 35.13 9.37
C ILE A 37 7.51 33.70 9.34
N LEU A 38 7.57 33.02 10.51
CA LEU A 38 6.99 31.70 10.73
C LEU A 38 6.32 31.72 12.10
N LYS A 39 4.99 31.83 12.11
CA LYS A 39 4.19 32.09 13.31
C LYS A 39 3.87 30.79 14.03
N PHE A 40 4.37 30.67 15.27
CA PHE A 40 4.09 29.56 16.16
C PHE A 40 2.84 29.81 17.02
N GLU A 41 2.10 28.77 17.29
CA GLU A 41 1.05 28.74 18.30
C GLU A 41 1.61 28.40 19.67
N ARG A 42 0.78 28.58 20.72
CA ARG A 42 1.13 28.19 22.07
C ARG A 42 0.32 26.98 22.50
N SER A 43 1.02 25.92 22.90
CA SER A 43 0.37 24.77 23.52
C SER A 43 -0.23 25.16 24.89
N PRO A 44 -1.10 24.34 25.50
CA PRO A 44 -1.61 24.56 26.86
C PRO A 44 -0.50 24.69 27.91
N THR A 45 0.70 24.13 27.66
CA THR A 45 1.89 24.26 28.51
C THR A 45 2.78 25.45 28.12
N ASN A 46 2.25 26.40 27.36
CA ASN A 46 2.93 27.61 26.87
C ASN A 46 4.19 27.33 26.00
N ARG A 47 4.33 26.15 25.44
CA ARG A 47 5.41 25.81 24.49
C ARG A 47 5.05 26.24 23.07
N ARG A 48 6.06 26.67 22.31
CA ARG A 48 5.90 26.97 20.88
C ARG A 48 5.66 25.67 20.10
N VAL A 49 4.58 25.63 19.34
CA VAL A 49 4.23 24.56 18.42
C VAL A 49 3.81 25.17 17.07
N LEU A 50 4.26 24.56 16.01
CA LEU A 50 3.94 24.98 14.65
C LEU A 50 3.01 23.93 14.03
N PRO A 51 1.77 24.29 13.66
CA PRO A 51 0.88 23.39 12.92
C PRO A 51 1.49 23.00 11.57
N LYS A 52 1.21 21.79 11.13
CA LYS A 52 1.66 21.24 9.84
C LYS A 52 1.31 22.18 8.69
N GLU A 53 0.07 22.64 8.66
CA GLU A 53 -0.45 23.52 7.60
C GLU A 53 0.34 24.82 7.50
N SER A 54 0.61 25.45 8.66
CA SER A 54 1.41 26.70 8.72
C SER A 54 2.84 26.52 8.22
N LEU A 55 3.43 25.33 8.48
CA LEU A 55 4.75 25.00 7.95
C LEU A 55 4.70 24.80 6.43
N ILE A 56 3.70 24.07 5.92
CA ILE A 56 3.51 23.87 4.49
C ILE A 56 3.28 25.20 3.76
N ASP A 57 2.45 26.08 4.28
CA ASP A 57 2.16 27.38 3.68
C ASP A 57 3.42 28.26 3.63
N TYR A 58 4.24 28.24 4.68
CA TYR A 58 5.52 28.92 4.67
C TYR A 58 6.47 28.37 3.60
N LEU A 59 6.60 27.03 3.52
CA LEU A 59 7.45 26.38 2.52
C LEU A 59 7.00 26.69 1.09
N LYS A 60 5.67 26.69 0.83
CA LYS A 60 5.08 27.09 -0.45
C LYS A 60 5.43 28.54 -0.79
N SER A 61 5.28 29.46 0.18
CA SER A 61 5.59 30.87 -0.01
C SER A 61 7.05 31.16 -0.37
N LYS A 62 7.94 30.21 -0.04
CA LYS A 62 9.38 30.27 -0.33
C LYS A 62 9.81 29.41 -1.52
N ASN A 63 8.88 28.79 -2.23
CA ASN A 63 9.15 27.80 -3.29
C ASN A 63 10.07 26.64 -2.81
N LEU A 64 9.96 26.30 -1.52
CA LEU A 64 10.73 25.22 -0.88
C LEU A 64 9.87 23.97 -0.69
N PHE A 65 8.58 24.04 -0.97
CA PHE A 65 7.67 22.91 -0.91
C PHE A 65 7.45 22.38 -2.31
N TYR A 66 7.91 21.16 -2.51
CA TYR A 66 7.50 20.39 -3.66
C TYR A 66 6.12 19.82 -3.32
N GLU A 67 5.06 20.47 -3.79
CA GLU A 67 3.82 19.77 -4.00
C GLU A 67 4.16 18.77 -5.08
N ASP A 68 4.31 17.50 -4.67
CA ASP A 68 4.06 16.42 -5.59
C ASP A 68 2.63 16.70 -6.10
N PRO A 69 2.43 17.15 -7.37
CA PRO A 69 1.12 17.56 -7.84
C PRO A 69 0.22 16.36 -7.70
N LEU A 70 -0.51 16.28 -6.56
CA LEU A 70 -1.33 15.20 -5.98
C LEU A 70 -0.79 13.91 -6.55
N GLY A 71 0.35 13.40 -5.98
CA GLY A 71 1.28 12.51 -6.60
C GLY A 71 0.57 11.71 -7.64
N GLU A 72 0.76 12.05 -8.92
CA GLU A 72 -0.22 11.80 -10.01
C GLU A 72 -0.78 10.42 -9.80
N LYS A 73 -2.07 10.35 -9.38
CA LYS A 73 -2.70 9.08 -9.02
C LYS A 73 -2.31 8.07 -10.08
N ARG A 74 -1.81 6.94 -9.68
CA ARG A 74 -1.26 5.93 -10.58
C ARG A 74 -2.34 4.97 -11.01
N ASP A 75 -2.34 4.59 -12.26
CA ASP A 75 -3.04 3.41 -12.71
C ASP A 75 -2.18 2.20 -12.35
N VAL A 76 -2.74 1.28 -11.57
CA VAL A 76 -2.02 0.11 -11.08
C VAL A 76 -2.43 -1.11 -11.86
N ILE A 77 -1.49 -1.79 -12.49
CA ILE A 77 -1.69 -3.12 -13.08
C ILE A 77 -1.26 -4.15 -12.04
N TYR A 78 -2.20 -4.96 -11.57
CA TYR A 78 -1.92 -6.02 -10.61
C TYR A 78 -2.02 -7.39 -11.27
N ALA A 79 -0.89 -8.11 -11.31
CA ALA A 79 -0.77 -9.45 -11.85
C ALA A 79 -0.38 -10.44 -10.76
N ARG A 80 -0.99 -11.63 -10.76
CA ARG A 80 -0.72 -12.69 -9.78
C ARG A 80 -0.72 -14.07 -10.40
N VAL A 81 0.20 -14.90 -9.92
CA VAL A 81 0.22 -16.35 -10.15
C VAL A 81 0.35 -17.09 -8.82
N SER A 82 -0.16 -18.30 -8.75
CA SER A 82 -0.12 -19.13 -7.52
C SER A 82 1.18 -19.89 -7.36
N THR A 83 1.83 -20.29 -8.45
CA THR A 83 3.00 -21.18 -8.45
C THR A 83 4.23 -20.57 -9.12
N LEU A 84 5.42 -21.08 -8.71
CA LEU A 84 6.70 -20.75 -9.36
C LEU A 84 6.77 -21.24 -10.82
N GLY A 85 6.05 -22.32 -11.17
CA GLY A 85 5.96 -22.83 -12.53
C GLY A 85 5.35 -21.80 -13.47
N GLN A 86 4.18 -21.28 -13.11
CA GLN A 86 3.50 -20.22 -13.85
C GLN A 86 4.34 -18.94 -13.97
N GLN A 87 5.06 -18.57 -12.91
CA GLN A 87 5.97 -17.43 -12.95
C GLN A 87 7.10 -17.64 -13.98
N LYS A 88 7.70 -18.84 -14.02
CA LYS A 88 8.76 -19.16 -14.98
C LYS A 88 8.27 -19.26 -16.43
N GLN A 89 6.99 -19.57 -16.64
CA GLN A 89 6.35 -19.60 -17.96
C GLN A 89 6.00 -18.20 -18.49
N GLY A 90 6.20 -17.14 -17.68
CA GLY A 90 5.93 -15.77 -18.10
C GLY A 90 4.47 -15.33 -17.94
N ASP A 91 3.65 -16.08 -17.20
CA ASP A 91 2.22 -15.78 -17.03
C ASP A 91 1.95 -14.42 -16.38
N LEU A 92 2.87 -13.94 -15.50
CA LEU A 92 2.78 -12.60 -14.93
C LEU A 92 2.95 -11.52 -16.00
N ASP A 93 3.92 -11.68 -16.89
CA ASP A 93 4.20 -10.74 -17.98
C ASP A 93 3.05 -10.75 -18.99
N SER A 94 2.54 -11.94 -19.34
CA SER A 94 1.39 -12.08 -20.23
C SER A 94 0.14 -11.37 -19.71
N GLN A 95 -0.13 -11.38 -18.38
CA GLN A 95 -1.22 -10.63 -17.77
C GLN A 95 -1.04 -9.11 -17.93
N VAL A 96 0.19 -8.63 -17.71
CA VAL A 96 0.52 -7.19 -17.84
C VAL A 96 0.39 -6.75 -19.31
N ASP A 97 1.00 -7.49 -20.23
CA ASP A 97 0.98 -7.20 -21.67
C ASP A 97 -0.44 -7.22 -22.23
N TYR A 98 -1.28 -8.15 -21.73
CA TYR A 98 -2.70 -8.20 -22.10
C TYR A 98 -3.43 -6.91 -21.73
N ILE A 99 -3.21 -6.36 -20.52
CA ILE A 99 -3.82 -5.11 -20.08
C ILE A 99 -3.27 -3.93 -20.87
N LEU A 100 -1.94 -3.85 -21.03
CA LEU A 100 -1.27 -2.77 -21.76
C LEU A 100 -1.72 -2.70 -23.23
N SER A 101 -1.95 -3.83 -23.87
CA SER A 101 -2.38 -3.89 -25.27
C SER A 101 -3.83 -3.42 -25.49
N ARG A 102 -4.67 -3.40 -24.44
CA ARG A 102 -6.10 -3.06 -24.52
C ARG A 102 -6.47 -1.72 -23.90
N CYS A 103 -5.61 -1.17 -23.04
CA CYS A 103 -5.84 0.08 -22.35
C CYS A 103 -4.82 1.12 -22.81
N SER A 104 -5.23 2.02 -23.72
CA SER A 104 -4.36 3.08 -24.27
C SER A 104 -4.34 4.35 -23.41
N ASP A 105 -5.25 4.49 -22.46
CA ASP A 105 -5.47 5.69 -21.64
C ASP A 105 -4.83 5.62 -20.23
N LEU A 106 -3.96 4.63 -20.01
CA LEU A 106 -3.27 4.43 -18.73
C LEU A 106 -2.31 5.59 -18.42
N LYS A 107 -2.31 6.04 -17.16
CA LYS A 107 -1.47 7.15 -16.68
C LYS A 107 -0.59 6.70 -15.52
N ASN A 108 0.67 7.13 -15.51
CA ASN A 108 1.62 6.86 -14.41
C ASN A 108 1.63 5.41 -13.94
N ILE A 109 1.79 4.48 -14.84
CA ILE A 109 1.58 3.06 -14.63
C ILE A 109 2.51 2.52 -13.53
N LEU A 110 1.92 1.86 -12.53
CA LEU A 110 2.60 1.05 -11.53
C LEU A 110 2.27 -0.42 -11.75
N VAL A 111 3.24 -1.23 -12.12
CA VAL A 111 3.06 -2.67 -12.28
C VAL A 111 3.41 -3.39 -10.99
N MET A 112 2.46 -4.16 -10.46
CA MET A 112 2.61 -4.98 -9.25
C MET A 112 2.44 -6.45 -9.61
N LYS A 113 3.54 -7.21 -9.61
CA LYS A 113 3.57 -8.65 -9.85
C LYS A 113 3.70 -9.40 -8.54
N GLU A 114 2.85 -10.38 -8.29
CA GLU A 114 2.84 -11.14 -7.04
C GLU A 114 2.81 -12.65 -7.29
N LEU A 115 3.69 -13.36 -6.56
CA LEU A 115 3.66 -14.82 -6.47
C LEU A 115 3.03 -15.21 -5.15
N GLY A 116 1.93 -15.95 -5.18
CA GLY A 116 1.25 -16.45 -4.01
C GLY A 116 -0.20 -16.81 -4.25
N SER A 117 -0.73 -17.71 -3.44
CA SER A 117 -2.12 -18.15 -3.52
C SER A 117 -3.09 -16.98 -3.28
N GLY A 118 -4.17 -16.95 -4.06
CA GLY A 118 -5.28 -16.01 -3.89
C GLY A 118 -6.02 -16.13 -2.56
N LEU A 119 -5.83 -17.24 -1.84
CA LEU A 119 -6.38 -17.49 -0.49
C LEU A 119 -5.55 -16.84 0.63
N ASN A 120 -4.31 -16.45 0.34
CA ASN A 120 -3.44 -15.83 1.33
C ASN A 120 -3.73 -14.33 1.44
N SER A 121 -4.41 -13.91 2.51
CA SER A 121 -4.70 -12.49 2.80
C SER A 121 -3.48 -11.66 3.23
N LYS A 122 -2.35 -12.32 3.58
CA LYS A 122 -1.11 -11.65 4.04
C LYS A 122 -0.10 -11.41 2.93
N ARG A 123 -0.52 -11.46 1.67
CA ARG A 123 0.35 -11.19 0.51
C ARG A 123 0.86 -9.74 0.53
N LYS A 124 2.16 -9.59 0.32
CA LYS A 124 2.83 -8.28 0.47
C LYS A 124 2.34 -7.24 -0.52
N LYS A 125 2.15 -7.63 -1.79
CA LYS A 125 1.77 -6.69 -2.85
C LYS A 125 0.32 -6.23 -2.75
N ILE A 126 -0.62 -7.13 -2.39
CA ILE A 126 -2.00 -6.71 -2.17
C ILE A 126 -2.12 -5.75 -0.97
N LEU A 127 -1.40 -6.00 0.13
CA LEU A 127 -1.37 -5.10 1.27
C LEU A 127 -0.73 -3.75 0.91
N GLN A 128 0.36 -3.75 0.14
CA GLN A 128 0.96 -2.53 -0.39
C GLN A 128 -0.01 -1.76 -1.28
N LEU A 129 -0.75 -2.44 -2.17
CA LEU A 129 -1.76 -1.82 -3.02
C LEU A 129 -2.86 -1.15 -2.21
N LEU A 130 -3.40 -1.85 -1.20
CA LEU A 130 -4.44 -1.28 -0.33
C LEU A 130 -3.94 -0.05 0.45
N ASN A 131 -2.69 -0.06 0.91
CA ASN A 131 -2.09 1.13 1.54
C ASN A 131 -2.02 2.30 0.56
N LEU A 132 -1.57 2.08 -0.69
CA LEU A 132 -1.55 3.12 -1.73
C LEU A 132 -2.96 3.68 -2.04
N VAL A 133 -4.00 2.81 -2.02
CA VAL A 133 -5.40 3.23 -2.17
C VAL A 133 -5.81 4.14 -1.00
N MET A 134 -5.54 3.73 0.24
CA MET A 134 -5.86 4.53 1.44
C MET A 134 -5.09 5.85 1.50
N GLU A 135 -3.87 5.90 0.94
CA GLU A 135 -3.07 7.11 0.81
C GLU A 135 -3.52 8.03 -0.34
N GLY A 136 -4.54 7.63 -1.12
CA GLY A 136 -5.05 8.41 -2.26
C GLY A 136 -4.12 8.44 -3.48
N LYS A 137 -3.14 7.52 -3.55
CA LYS A 137 -2.11 7.45 -4.61
C LYS A 137 -2.51 6.60 -5.82
N VAL A 138 -3.71 6.01 -5.81
CA VAL A 138 -4.21 5.15 -6.89
C VAL A 138 -5.39 5.81 -7.57
N ASN A 139 -5.42 5.77 -8.90
CA ASN A 139 -6.52 6.20 -9.73
C ASN A 139 -7.43 5.02 -10.09
N ARG A 140 -6.87 4.01 -10.76
CA ARG A 140 -7.56 2.80 -11.15
C ARG A 140 -6.68 1.58 -10.90
N ILE A 141 -7.31 0.42 -10.67
CA ILE A 141 -6.62 -0.87 -10.54
C ILE A 141 -7.09 -1.76 -11.69
N PHE A 142 -6.15 -2.27 -12.45
CA PHE A 142 -6.42 -3.16 -13.59
C PHE A 142 -6.01 -4.58 -13.26
N VAL A 143 -6.91 -5.52 -13.48
CA VAL A 143 -6.69 -6.97 -13.31
C VAL A 143 -7.28 -7.74 -14.47
N THR A 144 -6.69 -8.85 -14.86
CA THR A 144 -7.27 -9.71 -15.89
C THR A 144 -8.56 -10.37 -15.41
N TYR A 145 -8.60 -10.83 -14.15
CA TYR A 145 -9.76 -11.46 -13.49
C TYR A 145 -9.85 -11.00 -12.04
N LYS A 146 -11.03 -11.02 -11.42
CA LYS A 146 -11.27 -10.70 -10.00
C LYS A 146 -10.39 -11.53 -9.07
N GLU A 147 -10.18 -12.80 -9.42
CA GLU A 147 -9.40 -13.78 -8.66
C GLU A 147 -7.91 -13.45 -8.60
N ARG A 148 -7.43 -12.54 -9.44
CA ARG A 148 -6.04 -12.03 -9.32
C ARG A 148 -5.87 -11.18 -8.07
N LEU A 149 -6.87 -10.39 -7.69
CA LEU A 149 -6.85 -9.64 -6.42
C LEU A 149 -7.04 -10.56 -5.23
N THR A 150 -8.11 -11.36 -5.22
CA THR A 150 -8.40 -12.28 -4.13
C THR A 150 -9.37 -13.38 -4.59
N ARG A 151 -9.28 -14.57 -3.99
CA ARG A 151 -10.24 -15.66 -4.26
C ARG A 151 -11.58 -15.43 -3.57
N PHE A 152 -11.56 -14.81 -2.39
CA PHE A 152 -12.75 -14.50 -1.60
C PHE A 152 -12.71 -13.07 -1.11
N GLY A 153 -13.89 -12.45 -0.96
CA GLY A 153 -14.00 -11.11 -0.39
C GLY A 153 -13.58 -10.00 -1.35
N PHE A 154 -13.71 -10.21 -2.68
CA PHE A 154 -13.47 -9.17 -3.69
C PHE A 154 -14.32 -7.93 -3.40
N GLU A 155 -15.57 -8.13 -2.98
CA GLU A 155 -16.53 -7.07 -2.66
C GLU A 155 -16.03 -6.15 -1.53
N TYR A 156 -15.27 -6.70 -0.57
CA TYR A 156 -14.66 -5.87 0.50
C TYR A 156 -13.55 -4.98 -0.06
N ILE A 157 -12.68 -5.51 -0.93
CA ILE A 157 -11.64 -4.74 -1.59
C ILE A 157 -12.26 -3.67 -2.49
N GLU A 158 -13.26 -4.03 -3.27
CA GLU A 158 -14.00 -3.12 -4.14
C GLU A 158 -14.66 -1.98 -3.34
N SER A 159 -15.28 -2.30 -2.19
CA SER A 159 -15.90 -1.31 -1.31
C SER A 159 -14.88 -0.31 -0.77
N VAL A 160 -13.71 -0.79 -0.33
CA VAL A 160 -12.61 0.08 0.12
C VAL A 160 -12.12 0.97 -1.02
N CYS A 161 -11.87 0.40 -2.20
CA CYS A 161 -11.45 1.15 -3.38
C CYS A 161 -12.46 2.23 -3.76
N ARG A 162 -13.75 1.89 -3.80
CA ARG A 162 -14.85 2.81 -4.11
C ARG A 162 -14.92 3.97 -3.11
N HIS A 163 -14.75 3.68 -1.81
CA HIS A 163 -14.72 4.71 -0.77
C HIS A 163 -13.61 5.75 -0.98
N HIS A 164 -12.47 5.32 -1.52
CA HIS A 164 -11.34 6.19 -1.85
C HIS A 164 -11.37 6.73 -3.29
N GLY A 165 -12.47 6.53 -4.02
CA GLY A 165 -12.63 6.99 -5.41
C GLY A 165 -11.74 6.25 -6.41
N VAL A 166 -11.40 4.99 -6.12
CA VAL A 166 -10.59 4.11 -6.97
C VAL A 166 -11.49 3.09 -7.65
N GLU A 167 -11.39 3.01 -8.98
CA GLU A 167 -12.09 2.03 -9.79
C GLU A 167 -11.25 0.77 -9.97
N ILE A 168 -11.88 -0.42 -9.88
CA ILE A 168 -11.26 -1.69 -10.25
C ILE A 168 -11.78 -2.09 -11.62
N VAL A 169 -10.90 -2.10 -12.61
CA VAL A 169 -11.19 -2.52 -13.99
C VAL A 169 -10.81 -3.97 -14.17
N VAL A 170 -11.82 -4.82 -14.33
CA VAL A 170 -11.65 -6.26 -14.61
C VAL A 170 -11.76 -6.49 -16.11
N MET A 171 -10.69 -7.05 -16.71
CA MET A 171 -10.63 -7.21 -18.17
C MET A 171 -11.50 -8.36 -18.70
N HIS A 172 -11.76 -9.38 -17.88
CA HIS A 172 -12.60 -10.53 -18.22
C HIS A 172 -13.58 -10.83 -17.10
N ASP A 173 -14.86 -10.90 -17.45
CA ASP A 173 -15.93 -11.27 -16.51
C ASP A 173 -16.09 -12.79 -16.33
N THR A 174 -15.61 -13.57 -17.30
CA THR A 174 -15.74 -15.04 -17.30
C THR A 174 -14.43 -15.72 -16.90
N ILE A 175 -14.56 -16.67 -15.96
CA ILE A 175 -13.45 -17.50 -15.49
C ILE A 175 -12.98 -18.41 -16.61
N GLN A 176 -11.72 -18.30 -17.03
CA GLN A 176 -11.11 -19.28 -17.95
C GLN A 176 -10.80 -20.60 -17.21
N LYS A 177 -10.66 -21.70 -17.98
CA LYS A 177 -10.30 -23.04 -17.44
C LYS A 177 -9.08 -23.00 -16.50
N THR A 178 -8.06 -22.25 -16.88
CA THR A 178 -6.82 -22.07 -16.10
C THR A 178 -7.06 -21.49 -14.70
N VAL A 179 -8.04 -20.58 -14.54
CA VAL A 179 -8.37 -19.98 -13.24
C VAL A 179 -9.09 -20.98 -12.33
N SER A 180 -9.90 -21.87 -12.91
CA SER A 180 -10.55 -22.98 -12.18
C SER A 180 -9.53 -24.03 -11.73
N GLU A 181 -8.55 -24.35 -12.57
CA GLU A 181 -7.46 -25.26 -12.23
C GLU A 181 -6.59 -24.67 -11.12
N GLU A 182 -6.22 -23.38 -11.17
CA GLU A 182 -5.52 -22.69 -10.08
C GLU A 182 -6.33 -22.72 -8.77
N LEU A 183 -7.66 -22.61 -8.82
CA LEU A 183 -8.50 -22.70 -7.62
C LEU A 183 -8.42 -24.09 -7.00
N ALA A 184 -8.48 -25.14 -7.81
CA ALA A 184 -8.32 -26.50 -7.34
C ALA A 184 -6.95 -26.73 -6.67
N GLU A 185 -5.86 -26.24 -7.29
CA GLU A 185 -4.51 -26.28 -6.72
C GLU A 185 -4.42 -25.49 -5.40
N ASP A 186 -4.97 -24.29 -5.35
CA ASP A 186 -5.02 -23.45 -4.14
C ASP A 186 -5.74 -24.19 -2.99
N ILE A 187 -6.86 -24.87 -3.26
CA ILE A 187 -7.62 -25.66 -2.28
C ILE A 187 -6.81 -26.87 -1.83
N MET A 188 -6.16 -27.59 -2.74
CA MET A 188 -5.33 -28.75 -2.41
C MET A 188 -4.14 -28.35 -1.52
N MET A 189 -3.48 -27.23 -1.80
CA MET A 189 -2.41 -26.71 -0.93
C MET A 189 -2.93 -26.34 0.46
N LEU A 190 -4.12 -25.78 0.56
CA LEU A 190 -4.75 -25.45 1.84
C LEU A 190 -5.05 -26.72 2.64
N LEU A 191 -5.63 -27.75 2.02
CA LEU A 191 -5.90 -29.04 2.63
C LEU A 191 -4.63 -29.74 3.12
N ALA A 192 -3.56 -29.72 2.30
CA ALA A 192 -2.26 -30.28 2.69
C ALA A 192 -1.66 -29.54 3.90
N SER A 193 -1.72 -28.21 3.93
CA SER A 193 -1.28 -27.40 5.06
C SER A 193 -2.08 -27.69 6.33
N PHE A 194 -3.41 -27.85 6.20
CA PHE A 194 -4.28 -28.18 7.33
C PHE A 194 -3.99 -29.58 7.89
N SER A 195 -3.83 -30.57 7.01
CA SER A 195 -3.45 -31.93 7.37
C SER A 195 -2.12 -31.97 8.13
N GLY A 196 -1.10 -31.27 7.65
CA GLY A 196 0.19 -31.17 8.32
C GLY A 196 0.10 -30.56 9.72
N LYS A 197 -0.71 -29.52 9.91
CA LYS A 197 -0.96 -28.92 11.23
C LYS A 197 -1.71 -29.87 12.17
N MET A 198 -2.71 -30.60 11.67
CA MET A 198 -3.45 -31.58 12.46
C MET A 198 -2.57 -32.74 12.92
N TYR A 199 -1.69 -33.25 12.05
CA TYR A 199 -0.72 -34.29 12.43
C TYR A 199 0.31 -33.78 13.47
N GLY A 200 0.80 -32.55 13.32
CA GLY A 200 1.68 -31.90 14.29
C GLY A 200 1.03 -31.75 15.68
N LEU A 201 -0.24 -31.33 15.73
CA LEU A 201 -0.99 -31.21 16.99
C LEU A 201 -1.21 -32.60 17.70
N ARG A 202 -1.46 -33.68 16.94
CA ARG A 202 -1.56 -35.03 17.47
C ARG A 202 -0.23 -35.53 18.02
N SER A 203 0.87 -35.28 17.32
CA SER A 203 2.22 -35.63 17.75
C SER A 203 2.61 -34.95 19.06
N HIS A 204 2.28 -33.68 19.25
CA HIS A 204 2.53 -32.96 20.50
C HIS A 204 1.65 -33.41 21.66
N LYS A 205 0.40 -33.85 21.43
CA LYS A 205 -0.45 -34.44 22.46
C LYS A 205 0.11 -35.81 22.96
N ASN A 206 0.58 -36.63 22.03
CA ASN A 206 1.14 -37.95 22.39
C ASN A 206 2.47 -37.82 23.17
N LYS A 207 3.32 -36.81 22.88
CA LYS A 207 4.53 -36.57 23.68
C LYS A 207 4.23 -36.10 25.11
N LYS A 208 3.23 -35.24 25.31
CA LYS A 208 2.83 -34.80 26.67
C LYS A 208 2.12 -35.87 27.48
N GLY A 209 1.53 -36.88 26.84
CA GLY A 209 0.93 -38.05 27.55
C GLY A 209 1.98 -39.02 28.06
N LEU A 210 3.17 -39.11 27.47
CA LEU A 210 4.25 -40.01 27.87
C LEU A 210 5.21 -39.38 28.90
N GLU A 211 5.12 -38.08 29.19
CA GLU A 211 5.90 -37.42 30.25
C GLU A 211 5.16 -37.33 31.59
N ASN A 212 3.92 -37.83 31.67
CA ASN A 212 3.10 -37.84 32.90
C ASN A 212 2.74 -39.23 33.42
N GLU A 213 3.41 -40.28 32.94
CA GLU A 213 3.46 -41.60 33.52
C GLU A 213 4.87 -41.88 34.14
#